data_7bed45350cb3af8966d21e75749f5bc0
#
_entry.id   7bed45350cb3af8966d21e75749f5bc0
#
_cell.length_a   1.000
_cell.length_b   1.000
_cell.length_c   1.000
_cell.angle_alpha   90.00
_cell.angle_beta   90.00
_cell.angle_gamma   90.00
#
_symmetry.space_group_name_H-M   'P 1'
#
loop_
_entity.id
_entity.type
_entity.pdbx_description
1 polymer ?
#
loop_
_entity_poly.entity_id
_entity_poly.type
_entity_poly.pdbx_seq_one_letter_code
_entity_poly.pdbx_strand_id
1 'polypeptide(L)'
;MKHAAKAAVSLLLAGSLALLPSATAHADGIRAQQWGLSALHLDEAWQTTKGRGVTVAVLDTGVQTDHPDLAGNVLPAKDMIGFGAEPGDRTWGRHGTAMAGIIAGHGHGTGNSEGVMGVAPEARVLPVRVILEDGDPARAKARTTRGNALADGIRWAADHGADVINLSLGDDSDSAHPEPSEDEAVQYALKKGVVVVASAGNGGDKGDHVSYPAAYPGVIAATAVDKYGTRAAFSTRRWYAAVSAPGVDVVIADPDHKYYAGWGTSAASAFVSGAAALIRSAHPDLAPAQIKKLLEDTARDAPVGGRDDSRGFGMIDPAAALKAAARLAPKRLRPASYGDEYFGAGPDHARATSSASDWAAPLAGSVGAVLLVAGVILWRSRRRPA
;
A
#
# COMPACT_ATOMS: atom_id res chain seq x y z
N MET A 1 10.87 -43.27 -87.99
CA MET A 1 9.52 -42.79 -87.77
C MET A 1 9.41 -42.33 -86.33
N LYS A 2 8.94 -41.17 -86.14
CA LYS A 2 9.19 -40.22 -85.09
C LYS A 2 8.28 -40.47 -83.87
N HIS A 3 8.81 -40.62 -82.73
CA HIS A 3 8.03 -40.41 -81.46
C HIS A 3 8.65 -39.29 -80.66
N ALA A 4 7.88 -38.24 -80.54
CA ALA A 4 8.21 -37.07 -79.73
C ALA A 4 7.92 -37.37 -78.27
N ALA A 5 8.94 -37.25 -77.46
CA ALA A 5 8.82 -37.28 -75.98
C ALA A 5 8.29 -35.95 -75.51
N LYS A 6 7.15 -35.97 -74.83
CA LYS A 6 6.64 -34.82 -74.12
C LYS A 6 7.26 -34.86 -72.72
N ALA A 7 8.16 -33.92 -72.43
CA ALA A 7 8.67 -33.67 -71.12
C ALA A 7 7.60 -32.88 -70.29
N ALA A 8 7.10 -33.51 -69.24
CA ALA A 8 6.26 -32.82 -68.22
C ALA A 8 7.18 -32.08 -67.29
N VAL A 9 7.12 -30.76 -67.27
CA VAL A 9 7.76 -29.90 -66.34
C VAL A 9 6.84 -29.81 -65.12
N SER A 10 7.15 -30.54 -64.08
CA SER A 10 6.50 -30.38 -62.73
C SER A 10 7.10 -29.19 -62.06
N LEU A 11 6.36 -28.09 -61.96
CA LEU A 11 6.69 -26.91 -61.14
C LEU A 11 6.47 -27.28 -59.67
N LEU A 12 7.53 -27.54 -58.95
CA LEU A 12 7.54 -27.58 -57.53
C LEU A 12 7.48 -26.14 -57.01
N LEU A 13 6.28 -25.67 -56.64
CA LEU A 13 6.12 -24.49 -55.79
C LEU A 13 6.55 -24.88 -54.38
N ALA A 14 7.83 -24.67 -54.07
CA ALA A 14 8.31 -24.66 -52.71
C ALA A 14 7.79 -23.36 -52.04
N GLY A 15 6.69 -23.49 -51.32
CA GLY A 15 6.18 -22.41 -50.47
C GLY A 15 7.22 -22.13 -49.38
N SER A 16 8.01 -21.08 -49.57
CA SER A 16 8.84 -20.49 -48.53
C SER A 16 7.91 -19.88 -47.50
N LEU A 17 7.59 -20.64 -46.44
CA LEU A 17 7.00 -20.12 -45.24
C LEU A 17 8.07 -19.20 -44.63
N ALA A 18 8.03 -17.93 -44.98
CA ALA A 18 8.82 -16.91 -44.30
C ALA A 18 8.37 -16.92 -42.81
N LEU A 19 9.17 -17.56 -41.97
CA LEU A 19 9.15 -17.34 -40.54
C LEU A 19 9.48 -15.85 -40.34
N LEU A 20 8.43 -15.02 -40.28
CA LEU A 20 8.57 -13.67 -39.79
C LEU A 20 9.09 -13.84 -38.35
N PRO A 21 10.22 -13.22 -37.99
CA PRO A 21 10.64 -13.21 -36.64
C PRO A 21 9.47 -12.60 -35.84
N SER A 22 8.91 -13.35 -34.90
CA SER A 22 8.00 -12.78 -33.90
C SER A 22 8.78 -11.65 -33.26
N ALA A 23 8.42 -10.40 -33.59
CA ALA A 23 8.94 -9.25 -32.88
C ALA A 23 8.58 -9.51 -31.41
N THR A 24 9.57 -9.84 -30.62
CA THR A 24 9.41 -9.81 -29.16
C THR A 24 8.98 -8.40 -28.87
N ALA A 25 7.71 -8.23 -28.43
CA ALA A 25 7.24 -6.96 -27.92
C ALA A 25 8.13 -6.66 -26.72
N HIS A 26 9.12 -5.79 -26.93
CA HIS A 26 9.90 -5.27 -25.82
C HIS A 26 8.95 -4.40 -25.01
N ALA A 27 8.71 -4.82 -23.74
CA ALA A 27 8.12 -3.92 -22.76
C ALA A 27 8.89 -2.60 -22.81
N ASP A 28 8.18 -1.49 -22.81
CA ASP A 28 8.83 -0.19 -22.83
C ASP A 28 9.73 0.00 -21.60
N GLY A 29 10.59 1.02 -21.61
CA GLY A 29 11.51 1.29 -20.50
C GLY A 29 10.79 1.56 -19.17
N ILE A 30 9.52 1.91 -19.20
CA ILE A 30 8.68 2.16 -18.01
C ILE A 30 8.39 0.86 -17.27
N ARG A 31 7.89 -0.16 -17.97
CA ARG A 31 7.61 -1.47 -17.36
C ARG A 31 8.86 -2.15 -16.81
N ALA A 32 9.97 -2.03 -17.49
CA ALA A 32 11.25 -2.57 -17.03
C ALA A 32 11.74 -1.94 -15.70
N GLN A 33 11.25 -0.74 -15.36
CA GLN A 33 11.56 -0.05 -14.10
C GLN A 33 10.60 -0.42 -12.95
N GLN A 34 9.51 -1.16 -13.21
CA GLN A 34 8.54 -1.55 -12.19
C GLN A 34 9.06 -2.74 -11.36
N TRP A 35 10.11 -2.52 -10.58
CA TRP A 35 10.75 -3.55 -9.76
C TRP A 35 9.77 -4.26 -8.80
N GLY A 36 8.73 -3.57 -8.35
CA GLY A 36 7.72 -4.10 -7.43
C GLY A 36 6.97 -5.30 -7.99
N LEU A 37 6.74 -5.37 -9.31
CA LEU A 37 6.05 -6.49 -9.95
C LEU A 37 6.83 -7.79 -9.77
N SER A 38 8.13 -7.76 -10.08
CA SER A 38 9.03 -8.91 -9.92
C SER A 38 9.25 -9.25 -8.44
N ALA A 39 9.43 -8.23 -7.57
CA ALA A 39 9.61 -8.43 -6.15
C ALA A 39 8.40 -9.11 -5.49
N LEU A 40 7.20 -8.94 -6.02
CA LEU A 40 5.96 -9.55 -5.53
C LEU A 40 5.56 -10.84 -6.27
N HIS A 41 6.41 -11.38 -7.15
CA HIS A 41 6.16 -12.60 -7.94
C HIS A 41 4.81 -12.55 -8.69
N LEU A 42 4.47 -11.38 -9.28
CA LEU A 42 3.16 -11.21 -9.90
C LEU A 42 2.97 -12.08 -11.14
N ASP A 43 4.02 -12.42 -11.87
CA ASP A 43 3.93 -13.35 -13.00
C ASP A 43 3.37 -14.71 -12.57
N GLU A 44 3.71 -15.20 -11.38
CA GLU A 44 3.15 -16.43 -10.81
C GLU A 44 1.71 -16.21 -10.35
N ALA A 45 1.41 -15.11 -9.68
CA ALA A 45 0.06 -14.79 -9.23
C ALA A 45 -0.93 -14.66 -10.40
N TRP A 46 -0.51 -14.06 -11.51
CA TRP A 46 -1.31 -13.86 -12.71
C TRP A 46 -1.62 -15.15 -13.49
N GLN A 47 -0.94 -16.25 -13.21
CA GLN A 47 -1.35 -17.57 -13.70
C GLN A 47 -2.67 -18.02 -13.08
N THR A 48 -3.02 -17.52 -11.90
CA THR A 48 -4.30 -17.81 -11.25
C THR A 48 -5.36 -16.79 -11.61
N THR A 49 -5.08 -15.51 -11.46
CA THR A 49 -6.01 -14.41 -11.77
C THR A 49 -5.27 -13.09 -11.93
N LYS A 50 -5.89 -12.17 -12.68
CA LYS A 50 -5.45 -10.78 -12.83
C LYS A 50 -6.42 -9.77 -12.17
N GLY A 51 -7.31 -10.26 -11.29
CA GLY A 51 -8.23 -9.39 -10.55
C GLY A 51 -9.59 -9.20 -11.22
N ARG A 52 -9.93 -9.97 -12.26
CA ARG A 52 -11.21 -9.85 -12.98
C ARG A 52 -12.40 -9.99 -12.04
N GLY A 53 -13.40 -9.12 -12.24
CA GLY A 53 -14.67 -9.13 -11.48
C GLY A 53 -14.60 -8.42 -10.14
N VAL A 54 -13.43 -7.85 -9.76
CA VAL A 54 -13.24 -7.13 -8.50
C VAL A 54 -13.22 -5.63 -8.74
N THR A 55 -13.85 -4.88 -7.86
CA THR A 55 -13.83 -3.42 -7.81
C THR A 55 -12.99 -2.94 -6.63
N VAL A 56 -11.95 -2.16 -6.91
CA VAL A 56 -11.15 -1.49 -5.88
C VAL A 56 -11.53 -0.02 -5.84
N ALA A 57 -12.09 0.42 -4.72
CA ALA A 57 -12.35 1.84 -4.50
C ALA A 57 -11.04 2.53 -4.08
N VAL A 58 -10.68 3.58 -4.81
CA VAL A 58 -9.54 4.45 -4.51
C VAL A 58 -10.09 5.74 -3.91
N LEU A 59 -10.04 5.83 -2.58
CA LEU A 59 -10.47 7.01 -1.82
C LEU A 59 -9.28 7.95 -1.70
N ASP A 60 -9.25 8.99 -2.55
CA ASP A 60 -8.05 9.79 -2.76
C ASP A 60 -8.40 11.20 -3.31
N THR A 61 -7.50 11.79 -4.07
CA THR A 61 -7.62 13.13 -4.69
C THR A 61 -8.41 13.15 -5.99
N GLY A 62 -8.93 12.00 -6.45
CA GLY A 62 -9.53 11.77 -7.76
C GLY A 62 -8.65 10.85 -8.60
N VAL A 63 -9.11 10.44 -9.77
CA VAL A 63 -8.38 9.60 -10.73
C VAL A 63 -8.61 10.13 -12.14
N GLN A 64 -7.55 10.23 -12.94
CA GLN A 64 -7.63 10.57 -14.35
C GLN A 64 -8.15 9.36 -15.16
N THR A 65 -9.39 9.46 -15.63
CA THR A 65 -10.12 8.33 -16.21
C THR A 65 -9.67 7.96 -17.62
N ASP A 66 -9.05 8.90 -18.32
CA ASP A 66 -8.55 8.75 -19.70
C ASP A 66 -7.04 8.48 -19.78
N HIS A 67 -6.39 8.27 -18.62
CA HIS A 67 -4.99 7.82 -18.64
C HIS A 67 -4.89 6.50 -19.44
N PRO A 68 -3.96 6.38 -20.44
CA PRO A 68 -3.90 5.23 -21.33
C PRO A 68 -3.87 3.88 -20.64
N ASP A 69 -3.18 3.80 -19.49
CA ASP A 69 -3.05 2.55 -18.73
C ASP A 69 -4.25 2.23 -17.83
N LEU A 70 -5.23 3.13 -17.73
CA LEU A 70 -6.41 2.98 -16.89
C LEU A 70 -7.72 3.01 -17.69
N ALA A 71 -7.65 3.46 -18.93
CA ALA A 71 -8.84 3.66 -19.78
C ALA A 71 -9.67 2.38 -19.92
N GLY A 72 -10.95 2.46 -19.61
CA GLY A 72 -11.87 1.31 -19.64
C GLY A 72 -11.95 0.52 -18.32
N ASN A 73 -10.97 0.65 -17.41
CA ASN A 73 -11.02 0.02 -16.10
C ASN A 73 -11.57 0.95 -15.00
N VAL A 74 -11.73 2.24 -15.27
CA VAL A 74 -12.20 3.22 -14.29
C VAL A 74 -13.71 3.39 -14.37
N LEU A 75 -14.38 3.22 -13.25
CA LEU A 75 -15.83 3.41 -13.08
C LEU A 75 -16.17 4.90 -12.90
N PRO A 76 -17.45 5.29 -13.06
CA PRO A 76 -17.88 6.65 -12.74
C PRO A 76 -17.46 7.06 -11.33
N ALA A 77 -16.83 8.20 -11.21
CA ALA A 77 -16.27 8.72 -9.96
C ALA A 77 -17.36 9.33 -9.04
N LYS A 78 -17.07 9.33 -7.74
CA LYS A 78 -17.81 10.11 -6.73
C LYS A 78 -16.91 11.19 -6.15
N ASP A 79 -17.45 12.39 -6.06
CA ASP A 79 -16.80 13.50 -5.36
C ASP A 79 -17.53 13.82 -4.04
N MET A 80 -16.82 13.71 -2.92
CA MET A 80 -17.32 14.06 -1.59
C MET A 80 -16.91 15.48 -1.19
N ILE A 81 -16.04 16.14 -1.96
CA ILE A 81 -15.56 17.50 -1.70
C ILE A 81 -16.45 18.53 -2.39
N GLY A 82 -16.69 18.39 -3.68
CA GLY A 82 -17.60 19.23 -4.48
C GLY A 82 -17.02 20.59 -4.85
N PHE A 83 -15.72 20.81 -4.70
CA PHE A 83 -14.99 22.02 -5.13
C PHE A 83 -13.49 21.72 -5.20
N GLY A 84 -12.67 22.71 -5.60
CA GLY A 84 -11.22 22.58 -5.82
C GLY A 84 -10.92 22.28 -7.28
N ALA A 85 -9.77 21.67 -7.56
CA ALA A 85 -9.36 21.33 -8.91
C ALA A 85 -10.37 20.42 -9.63
N GLU A 86 -10.48 20.58 -10.93
CA GLU A 86 -11.32 19.79 -11.83
C GLU A 86 -10.45 18.97 -12.80
N PRO A 87 -10.99 17.94 -13.49
CA PRO A 87 -10.26 17.21 -14.52
C PRO A 87 -9.63 18.15 -15.57
N GLY A 88 -8.31 17.99 -15.75
CA GLY A 88 -7.49 18.86 -16.61
C GLY A 88 -6.71 19.94 -15.88
N ASP A 89 -6.99 20.21 -14.62
CA ASP A 89 -6.18 21.09 -13.78
C ASP A 89 -4.87 20.38 -13.35
N ARG A 90 -3.80 21.15 -13.12
CA ARG A 90 -2.49 20.62 -12.71
C ARG A 90 -2.51 19.88 -11.38
N THR A 91 -3.44 20.20 -10.51
CA THR A 91 -3.63 19.60 -9.18
C THR A 91 -4.81 18.65 -9.14
N TRP A 92 -5.30 18.17 -10.28
CA TRP A 92 -6.36 17.17 -10.32
C TRP A 92 -5.80 15.75 -10.21
N GLY A 93 -6.22 15.03 -9.18
CA GLY A 93 -6.14 13.56 -9.12
C GLY A 93 -4.75 12.93 -9.32
N ARG A 94 -3.66 13.65 -9.06
CA ARG A 94 -2.30 13.14 -9.30
C ARG A 94 -2.00 11.94 -8.43
N HIS A 95 -2.24 12.07 -7.13
CA HIS A 95 -1.97 11.01 -6.18
C HIS A 95 -2.91 9.82 -6.40
N GLY A 96 -4.21 10.06 -6.56
CA GLY A 96 -5.16 8.97 -6.81
C GLY A 96 -4.95 8.25 -8.14
N THR A 97 -4.52 8.95 -9.21
CA THR A 97 -4.13 8.31 -10.49
C THR A 97 -2.91 7.42 -10.32
N ALA A 98 -1.92 7.86 -9.56
CA ALA A 98 -0.75 7.07 -9.23
C ALA A 98 -1.14 5.77 -8.48
N MET A 99 -2.02 5.86 -7.49
CA MET A 99 -2.51 4.70 -6.74
C MET A 99 -3.31 3.76 -7.62
N ALA A 100 -4.21 4.29 -8.45
CA ALA A 100 -4.98 3.51 -9.41
C ALA A 100 -4.08 2.76 -10.40
N GLY A 101 -3.01 3.39 -10.89
CA GLY A 101 -2.02 2.77 -11.76
C GLY A 101 -1.30 1.59 -11.11
N ILE A 102 -0.89 1.71 -9.84
CA ILE A 102 -0.27 0.61 -9.09
C ILE A 102 -1.27 -0.54 -8.86
N ILE A 103 -2.54 -0.24 -8.61
CA ILE A 103 -3.58 -1.24 -8.34
C ILE A 103 -3.97 -1.97 -9.64
N ALA A 104 -4.37 -1.23 -10.68
CA ALA A 104 -5.12 -1.76 -11.82
C ALA A 104 -4.67 -1.20 -13.19
N GLY A 105 -3.48 -0.62 -13.28
CA GLY A 105 -2.89 -0.27 -14.57
C GLY A 105 -2.82 -1.51 -15.46
N HIS A 106 -3.23 -1.40 -16.72
CA HIS A 106 -3.21 -2.53 -17.65
C HIS A 106 -2.24 -2.32 -18.81
N GLY A 107 -1.52 -1.18 -18.83
CA GLY A 107 -0.69 -0.78 -19.94
C GLY A 107 -1.53 -0.33 -21.15
N HIS A 108 -0.84 0.00 -22.21
CA HIS A 108 -1.45 0.40 -23.50
C HIS A 108 -0.59 -0.09 -24.68
N GLY A 109 -0.91 0.39 -25.88
CA GLY A 109 -0.24 -0.04 -27.10
C GLY A 109 -0.57 -1.47 -27.52
N THR A 110 0.20 -2.03 -28.46
CA THR A 110 -0.07 -3.36 -29.01
C THR A 110 0.14 -4.43 -27.95
N GLY A 111 -0.94 -5.15 -27.61
CA GLY A 111 -0.90 -6.20 -26.58
C GLY A 111 -0.60 -5.67 -25.17
N ASN A 112 -0.91 -4.41 -24.92
CA ASN A 112 -0.66 -3.74 -23.63
C ASN A 112 0.83 -3.79 -23.21
N SER A 113 1.75 -3.69 -24.20
CA SER A 113 3.19 -3.80 -23.92
C SER A 113 3.82 -2.52 -23.40
N GLU A 114 3.11 -1.38 -23.47
CA GLU A 114 3.59 -0.07 -23.07
C GLU A 114 2.96 0.37 -21.74
N GLY A 115 3.61 1.30 -21.05
CA GLY A 115 3.11 1.91 -19.82
C GLY A 115 3.20 1.03 -18.57
N VAL A 116 2.48 1.43 -17.50
CA VAL A 116 2.52 0.73 -16.22
C VAL A 116 1.53 -0.44 -16.18
N MET A 117 1.98 -1.52 -15.54
CA MET A 117 1.14 -2.65 -15.13
C MET A 117 0.88 -2.57 -13.64
N GLY A 118 -0.37 -2.69 -13.25
CA GLY A 118 -0.79 -2.77 -11.86
C GLY A 118 -0.77 -4.21 -11.34
N VAL A 119 -0.95 -4.36 -10.04
CA VAL A 119 -0.99 -5.69 -9.38
C VAL A 119 -2.18 -6.52 -9.86
N ALA A 120 -3.34 -5.89 -10.06
CA ALA A 120 -4.59 -6.52 -10.50
C ALA A 120 -5.11 -5.83 -11.77
N PRO A 121 -4.46 -6.03 -12.94
CA PRO A 121 -4.71 -5.24 -14.15
C PRO A 121 -6.08 -5.48 -14.80
N GLU A 122 -6.84 -6.48 -14.35
CA GLU A 122 -8.22 -6.73 -14.81
C GLU A 122 -9.27 -6.32 -13.75
N ALA A 123 -8.84 -5.74 -12.61
CA ALA A 123 -9.73 -5.15 -11.64
C ALA A 123 -10.26 -3.79 -12.14
N ARG A 124 -11.41 -3.39 -11.63
CA ARG A 124 -11.99 -2.06 -11.90
C ARG A 124 -11.67 -1.11 -10.75
N VAL A 125 -11.41 0.13 -11.10
CA VAL A 125 -11.18 1.22 -10.15
C VAL A 125 -12.46 2.01 -9.96
N LEU A 126 -12.89 2.21 -8.72
CA LEU A 126 -13.99 3.10 -8.34
C LEU A 126 -13.39 4.34 -7.64
N PRO A 127 -13.23 5.46 -8.36
CA PRO A 127 -12.66 6.66 -7.77
C PRO A 127 -13.63 7.33 -6.80
N VAL A 128 -13.17 7.66 -5.61
CA VAL A 128 -13.92 8.48 -4.63
C VAL A 128 -13.03 9.60 -4.15
N ARG A 129 -13.31 10.83 -4.56
CA ARG A 129 -12.53 11.99 -4.12
C ARG A 129 -12.95 12.41 -2.71
N VAL A 130 -12.06 12.20 -1.75
CA VAL A 130 -12.28 12.50 -0.33
C VAL A 130 -11.32 13.54 0.21
N ILE A 131 -10.25 13.83 -0.53
CA ILE A 131 -9.26 14.87 -0.22
C ILE A 131 -8.87 15.64 -1.50
N LEU A 132 -8.21 16.77 -1.32
CA LEU A 132 -7.57 17.52 -2.40
C LEU A 132 -6.06 17.36 -2.37
N GLU A 133 -5.39 17.54 -3.51
CA GLU A 133 -3.92 17.53 -3.61
C GLU A 133 -3.27 18.56 -2.69
N ASP A 134 -2.04 18.32 -2.27
CA ASP A 134 -1.28 19.24 -1.40
C ASP A 134 -1.12 20.63 -2.01
N GLY A 135 -1.02 20.72 -3.33
CA GLY A 135 -0.91 21.98 -4.06
C GLY A 135 -2.25 22.67 -4.40
N ASP A 136 -3.40 22.08 -4.03
CA ASP A 136 -4.70 22.70 -4.32
C ASP A 136 -4.99 23.85 -3.34
N PRO A 137 -5.24 25.09 -3.84
CA PRO A 137 -5.54 26.23 -2.96
C PRO A 137 -6.76 26.04 -2.06
N ALA A 138 -7.72 25.19 -2.47
CA ALA A 138 -8.91 24.89 -1.70
C ALA A 138 -8.73 23.82 -0.62
N ARG A 139 -7.55 23.18 -0.53
CA ARG A 139 -7.28 22.07 0.41
C ARG A 139 -7.55 22.45 1.87
N ALA A 140 -7.09 23.61 2.32
CA ALA A 140 -7.34 24.08 3.69
C ALA A 140 -8.84 24.24 3.97
N LYS A 141 -9.61 24.79 3.02
CA LYS A 141 -11.06 24.89 3.10
C LYS A 141 -11.71 23.50 3.15
N ALA A 142 -11.24 22.55 2.32
CA ALA A 142 -11.79 21.19 2.31
C ALA A 142 -11.61 20.52 3.67
N ARG A 143 -10.43 20.60 4.27
CA ARG A 143 -10.14 20.04 5.61
C ARG A 143 -11.11 20.57 6.68
N THR A 144 -11.46 21.85 6.64
CA THR A 144 -12.35 22.48 7.64
C THR A 144 -13.84 22.28 7.37
N THR A 145 -14.26 22.14 6.09
CA THR A 145 -15.68 22.12 5.71
C THR A 145 -16.18 20.75 5.26
N ARG A 146 -15.29 19.80 5.04
CA ARG A 146 -15.54 18.42 4.57
C ARG A 146 -14.91 17.37 5.48
N GLY A 147 -14.82 17.61 6.77
CA GLY A 147 -14.21 16.70 7.73
C GLY A 147 -14.73 15.25 7.68
N ASN A 148 -16.00 15.06 7.31
CA ASN A 148 -16.59 13.72 7.19
C ASN A 148 -16.41 13.09 5.80
N ALA A 149 -15.74 13.74 4.85
CA ALA A 149 -15.64 13.23 3.47
C ALA A 149 -15.04 11.82 3.39
N LEU A 150 -14.07 11.49 4.26
CA LEU A 150 -13.48 10.17 4.32
C LEU A 150 -14.49 9.12 4.82
N ALA A 151 -15.15 9.36 5.95
CA ALA A 151 -16.15 8.45 6.50
C ALA A 151 -17.33 8.22 5.55
N ASP A 152 -17.84 9.31 4.94
CA ASP A 152 -18.91 9.24 3.95
C ASP A 152 -18.45 8.50 2.69
N GLY A 153 -17.22 8.73 2.24
CA GLY A 153 -16.62 8.05 1.10
C GLY A 153 -16.46 6.54 1.31
N ILE A 154 -16.01 6.12 2.50
CA ILE A 154 -15.90 4.70 2.87
C ILE A 154 -17.28 4.02 2.82
N ARG A 155 -18.30 4.62 3.45
CA ARG A 155 -19.67 4.09 3.44
C ARG A 155 -20.22 4.03 2.00
N TRP A 156 -20.03 5.10 1.24
CA TRP A 156 -20.50 5.16 -0.14
C TRP A 156 -19.84 4.07 -1.00
N ALA A 157 -18.52 3.90 -0.93
CA ALA A 157 -17.80 2.88 -1.68
C ALA A 157 -18.30 1.46 -1.33
N ALA A 158 -18.52 1.18 -0.05
CA ALA A 158 -19.05 -0.09 0.42
C ALA A 158 -20.49 -0.36 -0.06
N ASP A 159 -21.29 0.69 -0.27
CA ASP A 159 -22.65 0.60 -0.80
C ASP A 159 -22.71 0.50 -2.32
N HIS A 160 -21.62 0.89 -3.01
CA HIS A 160 -21.55 0.92 -4.48
C HIS A 160 -20.65 -0.17 -5.07
N GLY A 161 -20.51 -1.29 -4.36
CA GLY A 161 -19.92 -2.52 -4.89
C GLY A 161 -18.40 -2.56 -4.85
N ALA A 162 -17.76 -1.79 -3.97
CA ALA A 162 -16.35 -1.99 -3.69
C ALA A 162 -16.11 -3.33 -2.99
N ASP A 163 -15.15 -4.12 -3.48
CA ASP A 163 -14.64 -5.34 -2.84
C ASP A 163 -13.45 -5.03 -1.95
N VAL A 164 -12.67 -4.03 -2.35
CA VAL A 164 -11.50 -3.52 -1.63
C VAL A 164 -11.57 -2.00 -1.61
N ILE A 165 -11.24 -1.39 -0.49
CA ILE A 165 -11.06 0.05 -0.31
C ILE A 165 -9.58 0.32 -0.06
N ASN A 166 -8.96 1.16 -0.90
CA ASN A 166 -7.61 1.67 -0.73
C ASN A 166 -7.65 3.07 -0.13
N LEU A 167 -6.98 3.24 1.01
CA LEU A 167 -6.82 4.50 1.75
C LEU A 167 -5.34 4.89 1.79
N SER A 168 -4.82 5.40 0.66
CA SER A 168 -3.45 5.88 0.53
C SER A 168 -3.29 7.29 1.14
N LEU A 169 -3.90 7.50 2.28
CA LEU A 169 -3.97 8.77 2.99
C LEU A 169 -3.98 8.52 4.51
N GLY A 170 -3.78 9.56 5.28
CA GLY A 170 -3.90 9.50 6.74
C GLY A 170 -3.42 10.77 7.41
N ASP A 171 -3.75 10.91 8.67
CA ASP A 171 -3.16 11.88 9.58
C ASP A 171 -2.16 11.15 10.47
N ASP A 172 -0.87 11.47 10.33
CA ASP A 172 0.25 10.97 11.11
C ASP A 172 1.00 12.11 11.85
N SER A 173 0.30 13.22 12.08
CA SER A 173 0.79 14.34 12.89
C SER A 173 0.77 14.01 14.38
N ASP A 174 1.44 14.82 15.20
CA ASP A 174 1.40 14.72 16.68
C ASP A 174 0.02 14.98 17.26
N SER A 175 -0.87 15.61 16.51
CA SER A 175 -2.28 15.82 16.89
C SER A 175 -3.21 14.76 16.33
N ALA A 176 -2.70 13.76 15.61
CA ALA A 176 -3.53 12.71 15.08
C ALA A 176 -4.27 11.95 16.18
N HIS A 177 -5.58 11.85 16.03
CA HIS A 177 -6.45 11.17 16.97
C HIS A 177 -7.52 10.39 16.23
N PRO A 178 -8.10 9.36 16.84
CA PRO A 178 -9.16 8.60 16.23
C PRO A 178 -10.43 9.43 16.07
N GLU A 179 -11.04 9.33 14.90
CA GLU A 179 -12.34 9.90 14.62
C GLU A 179 -13.41 8.80 14.66
N PRO A 180 -14.38 8.85 15.60
CA PRO A 180 -15.41 7.81 15.72
C PRO A 180 -16.18 7.56 14.42
N SER A 181 -16.48 8.62 13.66
CA SER A 181 -17.19 8.51 12.38
C SER A 181 -16.41 7.71 11.33
N GLU A 182 -15.08 7.82 11.33
CA GLU A 182 -14.20 7.07 10.42
C GLU A 182 -14.09 5.60 10.83
N ASP A 183 -13.89 5.32 12.14
CA ASP A 183 -13.87 3.93 12.60
C ASP A 183 -15.20 3.24 12.32
N GLU A 184 -16.33 3.87 12.65
CA GLU A 184 -17.64 3.33 12.33
C GLU A 184 -17.83 3.06 10.83
N ALA A 185 -17.30 3.91 9.96
CA ALA A 185 -17.35 3.71 8.51
C ALA A 185 -16.47 2.52 8.08
N VAL A 186 -15.26 2.38 8.66
CA VAL A 186 -14.39 1.22 8.45
C VAL A 186 -15.08 -0.06 8.90
N GLN A 187 -15.66 -0.09 10.12
CA GLN A 187 -16.37 -1.26 10.62
C GLN A 187 -17.60 -1.61 9.75
N TYR A 188 -18.30 -0.58 9.24
CA TYR A 188 -19.40 -0.78 8.29
C TYR A 188 -18.93 -1.46 7.00
N ALA A 189 -17.84 -1.00 6.40
CA ALA A 189 -17.26 -1.61 5.20
C ALA A 189 -16.84 -3.07 5.46
N LEU A 190 -16.14 -3.33 6.55
CA LEU A 190 -15.72 -4.68 6.95
C LEU A 190 -16.92 -5.63 7.17
N LYS A 191 -18.00 -5.14 7.80
CA LYS A 191 -19.26 -5.91 7.99
C LYS A 191 -19.92 -6.26 6.67
N LYS A 192 -19.79 -5.41 5.66
CA LYS A 192 -20.27 -5.67 4.29
C LYS A 192 -19.39 -6.63 3.50
N GLY A 193 -18.25 -7.04 4.06
CA GLY A 193 -17.31 -7.96 3.40
C GLY A 193 -16.22 -7.23 2.60
N VAL A 194 -16.15 -5.91 2.66
CA VAL A 194 -15.16 -5.10 1.96
C VAL A 194 -13.82 -5.12 2.70
N VAL A 195 -12.73 -5.39 2.00
CA VAL A 195 -11.37 -5.32 2.57
C VAL A 195 -10.95 -3.86 2.63
N VAL A 196 -10.42 -3.41 3.77
CA VAL A 196 -9.91 -2.05 3.93
C VAL A 196 -8.40 -2.08 4.11
N VAL A 197 -7.68 -1.38 3.23
CA VAL A 197 -6.23 -1.26 3.24
C VAL A 197 -5.86 0.20 3.41
N ALA A 198 -4.89 0.50 4.26
CA ALA A 198 -4.41 1.86 4.48
C ALA A 198 -2.88 1.95 4.49
N SER A 199 -2.37 3.14 4.16
CA SER A 199 -0.96 3.46 4.32
C SER A 199 -0.61 3.60 5.81
N ALA A 200 0.50 2.99 6.25
CA ALA A 200 0.91 3.00 7.66
C ALA A 200 1.33 4.38 8.20
N GLY A 201 1.53 5.36 7.32
CA GLY A 201 2.03 6.69 7.64
C GLY A 201 3.48 6.90 7.18
N ASN A 202 3.85 8.16 6.98
CA ASN A 202 5.18 8.58 6.51
C ASN A 202 5.95 9.39 7.56
N GLY A 203 5.61 9.23 8.84
CA GLY A 203 6.20 9.92 9.98
C GLY A 203 7.37 9.20 10.64
N GLY A 204 7.89 8.10 10.08
CA GLY A 204 8.89 7.25 10.70
C GLY A 204 10.23 7.90 11.06
N ASP A 205 10.57 9.03 10.44
CA ASP A 205 11.71 9.89 10.73
C ASP A 205 11.31 11.24 11.38
N LYS A 206 10.00 11.42 11.69
CA LYS A 206 9.40 12.65 12.21
C LYS A 206 8.57 12.42 13.48
N GLY A 207 9.07 11.63 14.42
CA GLY A 207 8.37 11.34 15.66
C GLY A 207 7.56 10.05 15.66
N ASP A 208 7.37 9.43 14.50
CA ASP A 208 6.75 8.11 14.38
C ASP A 208 5.36 8.04 15.03
N HIS A 209 4.51 9.05 14.75
CA HIS A 209 3.18 9.17 15.34
C HIS A 209 2.21 8.10 14.83
N VAL A 210 1.14 7.86 15.58
CA VAL A 210 0.05 6.96 15.15
C VAL A 210 -0.63 7.56 13.93
N SER A 211 -0.92 6.73 12.93
CA SER A 211 -1.62 7.17 11.71
C SER A 211 -3.03 6.59 11.65
N TYR A 212 -4.01 7.44 11.37
CA TYR A 212 -5.37 7.05 11.07
C TYR A 212 -5.67 7.36 9.59
N PRO A 213 -6.36 6.45 8.90
CA PRO A 213 -7.15 5.30 9.36
C PRO A 213 -6.39 3.98 9.55
N ALA A 214 -5.06 3.93 9.38
CA ALA A 214 -4.27 2.69 9.47
C ALA A 214 -4.43 1.97 10.82
N ALA A 215 -4.61 2.72 11.90
CA ALA A 215 -4.71 2.18 13.26
C ALA A 215 -6.11 1.66 13.62
N TYR A 216 -7.13 1.85 12.78
CA TYR A 216 -8.45 1.31 13.08
C TYR A 216 -8.48 -0.22 13.01
N PRO A 217 -9.26 -0.88 13.90
CA PRO A 217 -9.35 -2.33 13.93
C PRO A 217 -9.80 -2.94 12.60
N GLY A 218 -9.11 -3.98 12.16
CA GLY A 218 -9.43 -4.71 10.94
C GLY A 218 -8.83 -4.14 9.66
N VAL A 219 -8.28 -2.94 9.68
CA VAL A 219 -7.55 -2.35 8.56
C VAL A 219 -6.25 -3.14 8.30
N ILE A 220 -5.87 -3.28 7.04
CA ILE A 220 -4.58 -3.83 6.63
C ILE A 220 -3.62 -2.65 6.42
N ALA A 221 -2.82 -2.35 7.43
CA ALA A 221 -1.85 -1.26 7.36
C ALA A 221 -0.58 -1.71 6.63
N ALA A 222 -0.22 -1.01 5.56
CA ALA A 222 0.92 -1.31 4.70
C ALA A 222 2.10 -0.39 5.00
N THR A 223 3.24 -0.97 5.36
CA THR A 223 4.52 -0.27 5.52
C THR A 223 5.34 -0.33 4.23
N ALA A 224 6.24 0.63 4.03
CA ALA A 224 7.01 0.77 2.81
C ALA A 224 8.41 0.14 2.93
N VAL A 225 8.80 -0.65 1.91
CA VAL A 225 10.16 -1.15 1.73
C VAL A 225 10.74 -0.71 0.39
N ASP A 226 12.07 -0.70 0.30
CA ASP A 226 12.82 -0.53 -0.94
C ASP A 226 12.98 -1.85 -1.70
N LYS A 227 13.66 -1.81 -2.84
CA LYS A 227 13.91 -3.00 -3.68
C LYS A 227 14.80 -4.07 -3.03
N TYR A 228 15.42 -3.77 -1.91
CA TYR A 228 16.23 -4.72 -1.12
C TYR A 228 15.45 -5.30 0.06
N GLY A 229 14.16 -4.95 0.21
CA GLY A 229 13.33 -5.35 1.35
C GLY A 229 13.62 -4.58 2.64
N THR A 230 14.44 -3.50 2.56
CA THR A 230 14.74 -2.66 3.71
C THR A 230 13.58 -1.68 3.95
N ARG A 231 13.15 -1.52 5.20
CA ARG A 231 12.13 -0.53 5.55
C ARG A 231 12.59 0.87 5.14
N ALA A 232 11.72 1.60 4.45
CA ALA A 232 11.97 3.00 4.14
C ALA A 232 12.04 3.85 5.43
N ALA A 233 13.00 4.77 5.51
CA ALA A 233 13.22 5.58 6.72
C ALA A 233 11.95 6.33 7.15
N PHE A 234 11.20 6.87 6.19
CA PHE A 234 9.94 7.59 6.42
C PHE A 234 8.78 6.68 6.88
N SER A 235 8.82 5.37 6.59
CA SER A 235 7.70 4.48 6.92
C SER A 235 7.50 4.38 8.42
N THR A 236 6.29 4.71 8.88
CA THR A 236 5.91 4.68 10.29
C THR A 236 6.03 3.27 10.88
N ARG A 237 6.50 3.17 12.13
CA ARG A 237 6.70 1.92 12.89
C ARG A 237 5.73 1.89 14.06
N ARG A 238 4.64 1.14 13.93
CA ARG A 238 3.62 1.04 14.98
C ARG A 238 3.01 -0.36 15.03
N TRP A 239 2.38 -0.66 16.16
CA TRP A 239 1.76 -1.96 16.44
C TRP A 239 0.75 -2.40 15.40
N TYR A 240 0.14 -1.48 14.67
CA TYR A 240 -0.86 -1.78 13.64
C TYR A 240 -0.24 -2.21 12.29
N ALA A 241 1.07 -2.10 12.10
CA ALA A 241 1.73 -2.56 10.89
C ALA A 241 1.37 -4.02 10.62
N ALA A 242 0.67 -4.28 9.52
CA ALA A 242 0.24 -5.62 9.15
C ALA A 242 1.27 -6.30 8.22
N VAL A 243 1.58 -5.66 7.11
CA VAL A 243 2.50 -6.19 6.09
C VAL A 243 3.30 -5.05 5.47
N SER A 244 4.35 -5.40 4.74
CA SER A 244 5.11 -4.44 3.94
C SER A 244 4.95 -4.70 2.45
N ALA A 245 5.17 -3.66 1.64
CA ALA A 245 5.14 -3.73 0.19
C ALA A 245 6.05 -2.66 -0.43
N PRO A 246 6.33 -2.70 -1.75
CA PRO A 246 7.13 -1.69 -2.44
C PRO A 246 6.64 -0.27 -2.17
N GLY A 247 7.54 0.64 -1.75
CA GLY A 247 7.18 2.02 -1.45
C GLY A 247 8.30 3.03 -1.67
N VAL A 248 9.40 2.61 -2.32
CA VAL A 248 10.54 3.49 -2.66
C VAL A 248 10.88 3.31 -4.13
N ASP A 249 11.10 4.39 -4.86
CA ASP A 249 11.40 4.37 -6.30
C ASP A 249 10.40 3.53 -7.10
N VAL A 250 9.11 3.71 -6.82
CA VAL A 250 8.01 3.03 -7.50
C VAL A 250 7.60 3.85 -8.73
N VAL A 251 7.47 3.21 -9.87
CA VAL A 251 6.94 3.88 -11.08
C VAL A 251 5.45 4.14 -10.90
N ILE A 252 5.06 5.40 -11.04
CA ILE A 252 3.68 5.87 -10.91
C ILE A 252 3.19 6.53 -12.19
N ALA A 253 1.90 6.37 -12.48
CA ALA A 253 1.19 7.10 -13.52
C ALA A 253 0.78 8.49 -13.02
N ASP A 254 0.73 9.47 -13.91
CA ASP A 254 0.33 10.86 -13.60
C ASP A 254 -0.75 11.33 -14.57
N PRO A 255 -1.69 12.21 -14.19
CA PRO A 255 -2.72 12.74 -15.10
C PRO A 255 -2.21 13.37 -16.39
N ASP A 256 -0.93 13.76 -16.45
CA ASP A 256 -0.30 14.27 -17.66
C ASP A 256 0.09 13.18 -18.68
N HIS A 257 -0.35 11.94 -18.43
CA HIS A 257 -0.07 10.73 -19.20
C HIS A 257 1.43 10.35 -19.24
N LYS A 258 2.20 10.82 -18.26
CA LYS A 258 3.61 10.46 -18.07
C LYS A 258 3.79 9.59 -16.83
N TYR A 259 5.05 9.23 -16.59
CA TYR A 259 5.43 8.35 -15.49
C TYR A 259 6.53 8.99 -14.68
N TYR A 260 6.46 8.81 -13.37
CA TYR A 260 7.43 9.36 -12.43
C TYR A 260 7.86 8.30 -11.43
N ALA A 261 8.98 8.52 -10.77
CA ALA A 261 9.36 7.74 -9.60
C ALA A 261 8.66 8.32 -8.36
N GLY A 262 7.90 7.48 -7.68
CA GLY A 262 7.17 7.83 -6.46
C GLY A 262 7.72 7.12 -5.24
N TRP A 263 7.34 7.62 -4.06
CA TRP A 263 7.67 7.02 -2.77
C TRP A 263 6.54 7.26 -1.77
N GLY A 264 6.44 6.41 -0.77
CA GLY A 264 5.44 6.53 0.29
C GLY A 264 4.81 5.21 0.69
N THR A 265 4.29 5.14 1.90
CA THR A 265 3.43 4.04 2.34
C THR A 265 2.11 4.02 1.56
N SER A 266 1.77 5.11 0.86
CA SER A 266 0.68 5.18 -0.12
C SER A 266 0.85 4.18 -1.26
N ALA A 267 2.07 4.10 -1.86
CA ALA A 267 2.36 3.11 -2.88
C ALA A 267 2.27 1.68 -2.31
N ALA A 268 2.80 1.46 -1.10
CA ALA A 268 2.73 0.16 -0.45
C ALA A 268 1.27 -0.28 -0.23
N SER A 269 0.38 0.61 0.23
CA SER A 269 -1.04 0.27 0.40
C SER A 269 -1.74 -0.02 -0.93
N ALA A 270 -1.35 0.65 -2.01
CA ALA A 270 -1.86 0.35 -3.36
C ALA A 270 -1.43 -1.06 -3.82
N PHE A 271 -0.17 -1.46 -3.61
CA PHE A 271 0.27 -2.83 -3.88
C PHE A 271 -0.49 -3.87 -3.06
N VAL A 272 -0.70 -3.62 -1.76
CA VAL A 272 -1.48 -4.50 -0.88
C VAL A 272 -2.94 -4.57 -1.31
N SER A 273 -3.54 -3.45 -1.73
CA SER A 273 -4.92 -3.41 -2.25
C SER A 273 -5.08 -4.23 -3.52
N GLY A 274 -4.11 -4.14 -4.43
CA GLY A 274 -4.07 -4.98 -5.63
C GLY A 274 -3.92 -6.48 -5.29
N ALA A 275 -3.07 -6.83 -4.32
CA ALA A 275 -2.93 -8.21 -3.84
C ALA A 275 -4.23 -8.74 -3.20
N ALA A 276 -4.91 -7.91 -2.41
CA ALA A 276 -6.23 -8.24 -1.86
C ALA A 276 -7.27 -8.44 -2.97
N ALA A 277 -7.21 -7.63 -4.05
CA ALA A 277 -8.08 -7.79 -5.21
C ALA A 277 -7.81 -9.11 -5.97
N LEU A 278 -6.57 -9.54 -6.12
CA LEU A 278 -6.26 -10.86 -6.68
C LEU A 278 -6.87 -11.98 -5.85
N ILE A 279 -6.71 -11.94 -4.52
CA ILE A 279 -7.30 -12.95 -3.63
C ILE A 279 -8.82 -12.93 -3.71
N ARG A 280 -9.44 -11.76 -3.70
CA ARG A 280 -10.90 -11.59 -3.83
C ARG A 280 -11.43 -12.11 -5.16
N SER A 281 -10.71 -11.89 -6.27
CA SER A 281 -11.08 -12.40 -7.59
C SER A 281 -11.12 -13.93 -7.64
N ALA A 282 -10.12 -14.58 -7.06
CA ALA A 282 -10.04 -16.04 -7.04
C ALA A 282 -10.97 -16.68 -5.98
N HIS A 283 -11.23 -15.97 -4.89
CA HIS A 283 -11.96 -16.46 -3.72
C HIS A 283 -12.93 -15.41 -3.19
N PRO A 284 -14.06 -15.16 -3.89
CA PRO A 284 -14.98 -14.05 -3.59
C PRO A 284 -15.67 -14.16 -2.22
N ASP A 285 -15.79 -15.35 -1.67
CA ASP A 285 -16.50 -15.60 -0.42
C ASP A 285 -15.64 -15.48 0.85
N LEU A 286 -14.33 -15.24 0.72
CA LEU A 286 -13.45 -15.07 1.89
C LEU A 286 -13.79 -13.77 2.63
N ALA A 287 -13.90 -13.86 3.96
CA ALA A 287 -14.10 -12.67 4.80
C ALA A 287 -12.86 -11.75 4.77
N PRO A 288 -13.01 -10.42 4.97
CA PRO A 288 -11.88 -9.48 5.02
C PRO A 288 -10.77 -9.92 5.98
N ALA A 289 -11.13 -10.40 7.16
CA ALA A 289 -10.17 -10.90 8.15
C ALA A 289 -9.41 -12.16 7.68
N GLN A 290 -10.01 -12.99 6.82
CA GLN A 290 -9.30 -14.12 6.22
C GLN A 290 -8.30 -13.65 5.15
N ILE A 291 -8.66 -12.64 4.36
CA ILE A 291 -7.74 -12.03 3.36
C ILE A 291 -6.58 -11.35 4.08
N LYS A 292 -6.84 -10.58 5.16
CA LYS A 292 -5.80 -10.01 6.01
C LYS A 292 -4.85 -11.09 6.51
N LYS A 293 -5.40 -12.13 7.13
CA LYS A 293 -4.59 -13.23 7.67
C LYS A 293 -3.79 -13.97 6.60
N LEU A 294 -4.33 -14.16 5.40
CA LEU A 294 -3.58 -14.75 4.28
C LEU A 294 -2.37 -13.92 3.90
N LEU A 295 -2.54 -12.59 3.76
CA LEU A 295 -1.44 -11.69 3.44
C LEU A 295 -0.37 -11.67 4.54
N GLU A 296 -0.79 -11.78 5.81
CA GLU A 296 0.11 -11.85 6.97
C GLU A 296 0.86 -13.20 7.03
N ASP A 297 0.13 -14.32 6.92
CA ASP A 297 0.69 -15.68 7.09
C ASP A 297 1.60 -16.11 5.92
N THR A 298 1.44 -15.50 4.75
CA THR A 298 2.22 -15.84 3.56
C THR A 298 3.26 -14.77 3.21
N ALA A 299 3.38 -13.74 4.05
CA ALA A 299 4.41 -12.71 3.89
C ALA A 299 5.81 -13.31 3.93
N ARG A 300 6.70 -12.77 3.09
CA ARG A 300 8.11 -13.16 3.01
C ARG A 300 8.98 -12.26 3.86
N ASP A 301 10.19 -12.69 4.09
CA ASP A 301 11.20 -11.93 4.82
C ASP A 301 10.70 -11.48 6.21
N ALA A 302 9.96 -12.40 6.87
CA ALA A 302 9.41 -12.16 8.19
C ALA A 302 10.52 -11.72 9.17
N PRO A 303 10.25 -10.71 10.01
CA PRO A 303 11.18 -10.30 11.05
C PRO A 303 11.49 -11.44 12.05
N VAL A 304 12.59 -11.31 12.77
CA VAL A 304 12.89 -12.21 13.88
C VAL A 304 11.74 -12.16 14.90
N GLY A 305 11.17 -13.31 15.21
CA GLY A 305 9.96 -13.41 16.03
C GLY A 305 8.64 -13.43 15.24
N GLY A 306 8.72 -13.39 13.89
CA GLY A 306 7.58 -13.53 12.98
C GLY A 306 6.84 -12.23 12.66
N ARG A 307 6.96 -11.19 13.48
CA ARG A 307 6.36 -9.87 13.28
C ARG A 307 7.13 -8.78 14.03
N ASP A 308 7.21 -7.59 13.44
CA ASP A 308 7.64 -6.37 14.13
C ASP A 308 6.78 -5.15 13.74
N ASP A 309 7.00 -4.03 14.42
CA ASP A 309 6.28 -2.78 14.16
C ASP A 309 6.79 -2.03 12.91
N SER A 310 7.87 -2.47 12.31
CA SER A 310 8.52 -1.84 11.15
C SER A 310 8.00 -2.38 9.82
N ARG A 311 7.77 -3.69 9.73
CA ARG A 311 7.39 -4.40 8.50
C ARG A 311 6.17 -5.31 8.68
N GLY A 312 5.53 -5.27 9.86
CA GLY A 312 4.47 -6.21 10.18
C GLY A 312 4.98 -7.65 10.10
N PHE A 313 4.27 -8.51 9.39
CA PHE A 313 4.65 -9.91 9.15
C PHE A 313 5.68 -10.10 8.02
N GLY A 314 6.08 -9.01 7.33
CA GLY A 314 7.02 -9.04 6.22
C GLY A 314 6.40 -8.57 4.91
N MET A 315 7.11 -8.75 3.80
CA MET A 315 6.66 -8.33 2.47
C MET A 315 5.60 -9.29 1.92
N ILE A 316 4.49 -8.76 1.41
CA ILE A 316 3.41 -9.57 0.82
C ILE A 316 3.93 -10.46 -0.31
N ASP A 317 3.34 -11.65 -0.42
CA ASP A 317 3.52 -12.58 -1.53
C ASP A 317 2.16 -13.00 -2.10
N PRO A 318 1.65 -12.30 -3.13
CA PRO A 318 0.35 -12.59 -3.71
C PRO A 318 0.21 -14.00 -4.26
N ALA A 319 1.28 -14.58 -4.83
CA ALA A 319 1.26 -15.93 -5.36
C ALA A 319 1.10 -16.97 -4.24
N ALA A 320 1.87 -16.82 -3.16
CA ALA A 320 1.75 -17.68 -1.99
C ALA A 320 0.38 -17.53 -1.31
N ALA A 321 -0.15 -16.29 -1.23
CA ALA A 321 -1.47 -16.02 -0.66
C ALA A 321 -2.59 -16.69 -1.46
N LEU A 322 -2.58 -16.61 -2.78
CA LEU A 322 -3.53 -17.31 -3.66
C LEU A 322 -3.47 -18.84 -3.48
N LYS A 323 -2.27 -19.40 -3.41
CA LYS A 323 -2.07 -20.83 -3.19
C LYS A 323 -2.57 -21.30 -1.81
N ALA A 324 -2.39 -20.48 -0.78
CA ALA A 324 -2.92 -20.75 0.56
C ALA A 324 -4.44 -20.59 0.61
N ALA A 325 -4.99 -19.57 -0.07
CA ALA A 325 -6.42 -19.31 -0.13
C ALA A 325 -7.23 -20.48 -0.70
N ALA A 326 -6.68 -21.18 -1.69
CA ALA A 326 -7.33 -22.36 -2.29
C ALA A 326 -7.63 -23.51 -1.29
N ARG A 327 -7.02 -23.46 -0.10
CA ARG A 327 -7.21 -24.48 0.96
C ARG A 327 -8.15 -23.99 2.07
N LEU A 328 -8.62 -22.76 1.99
CA LEU A 328 -9.45 -22.17 3.04
C LEU A 328 -10.94 -22.34 2.74
N ALA A 329 -11.70 -22.68 3.75
CA ALA A 329 -13.15 -22.55 3.72
C ALA A 329 -13.55 -21.12 4.12
N PRO A 330 -14.49 -20.48 3.41
CA PRO A 330 -15.03 -19.19 3.81
C PRO A 330 -15.61 -19.22 5.23
N LYS A 331 -15.30 -18.20 6.03
CA LYS A 331 -15.83 -18.06 7.39
C LYS A 331 -16.40 -16.65 7.57
N ARG A 332 -17.60 -16.57 8.14
CA ARG A 332 -18.14 -15.30 8.59
C ARG A 332 -17.43 -14.91 9.90
N LEU A 333 -16.34 -14.17 9.78
CA LEU A 333 -15.64 -13.59 10.93
C LEU A 333 -16.29 -12.24 11.27
N ARG A 334 -16.49 -11.99 12.57
CA ARG A 334 -16.94 -10.67 12.99
C ARG A 334 -15.74 -9.72 12.89
N PRO A 335 -15.90 -8.51 12.32
CA PRO A 335 -14.90 -7.47 12.42
C PRO A 335 -14.57 -7.18 13.89
N ALA A 336 -13.37 -6.69 14.17
CA ALA A 336 -13.04 -6.19 15.49
C ALA A 336 -14.03 -5.08 15.86
N SER A 337 -14.45 -5.05 17.12
CA SER A 337 -15.33 -4.00 17.59
C SER A 337 -14.51 -2.77 17.97
N TYR A 338 -15.08 -1.60 17.72
CA TYR A 338 -14.61 -0.35 18.27
C TYR A 338 -14.61 -0.39 19.81
N GLY A 339 -13.59 0.18 20.43
CA GLY A 339 -13.48 0.31 21.87
C GLY A 339 -12.37 1.29 22.24
N ASP A 340 -12.49 1.93 23.39
CA ASP A 340 -11.56 2.97 23.89
C ASP A 340 -10.09 2.48 23.92
N GLU A 341 -9.89 1.19 24.09
CA GLU A 341 -8.55 0.56 24.14
C GLU A 341 -7.79 0.64 22.81
N TYR A 342 -8.50 0.84 21.69
CA TYR A 342 -7.88 0.92 20.35
C TYR A 342 -7.39 2.33 19.99
N PHE A 343 -7.72 3.33 20.78
CA PHE A 343 -7.43 4.74 20.51
C PHE A 343 -6.33 5.34 21.37
N GLY A 344 -5.59 4.52 22.06
CA GLY A 344 -4.40 4.94 22.79
C GLY A 344 -3.12 4.92 21.92
N ALA A 345 -2.00 5.13 22.56
CA ALA A 345 -0.68 5.00 21.94
C ALA A 345 -0.34 3.57 21.48
N GLY A 346 -1.29 2.66 21.55
CA GLY A 346 -1.11 1.24 21.31
C GLY A 346 -0.83 0.47 22.59
N PRO A 347 -0.69 -0.86 22.50
CA PRO A 347 -0.24 -1.63 23.66
C PRO A 347 1.06 -0.99 24.13
N ASP A 348 1.09 -0.63 25.41
CA ASP A 348 2.32 -0.13 26.03
C ASP A 348 3.44 -1.07 25.59
N HIS A 349 4.39 -0.54 24.81
CA HIS A 349 5.66 -1.23 24.65
C HIS A 349 6.07 -1.53 26.09
N ALA A 350 6.10 -2.80 26.44
CA ALA A 350 6.29 -3.24 27.80
C ALA A 350 7.23 -2.25 28.45
N ARG A 351 6.73 -1.46 29.41
CA ARG A 351 7.57 -0.49 30.13
C ARG A 351 8.85 -1.23 30.34
N ALA A 352 9.91 -0.77 29.67
CA ALA A 352 11.20 -1.38 29.91
C ALA A 352 11.26 -1.43 31.41
N THR A 353 11.11 -2.62 31.96
CA THR A 353 11.10 -2.80 33.41
C THR A 353 12.32 -2.06 33.82
N SER A 354 12.15 -0.92 34.52
CA SER A 354 13.23 -0.05 34.89
C SER A 354 14.30 -1.00 35.45
N SER A 355 15.29 -1.27 34.64
CA SER A 355 16.30 -2.23 35.04
C SER A 355 16.89 -1.66 36.31
N ALA A 356 17.31 -2.50 37.25
CA ALA A 356 17.97 -2.01 38.47
C ALA A 356 19.11 -1.01 38.15
N SER A 357 19.57 -0.95 36.89
CA SER A 357 20.48 0.04 36.32
C SER A 357 19.93 1.48 36.28
N ASP A 358 18.61 1.71 36.19
CA ASP A 358 18.06 3.08 36.13
C ASP A 358 18.17 3.81 37.49
N TRP A 359 18.27 3.07 38.57
CA TRP A 359 18.57 3.59 39.88
C TRP A 359 20.06 3.65 40.20
N ALA A 360 20.88 2.90 39.48
CA ALA A 360 22.33 2.86 39.69
C ALA A 360 23.01 4.20 39.32
N ALA A 361 22.54 4.90 38.29
CA ALA A 361 23.12 6.15 37.86
C ALA A 361 22.89 7.30 38.87
N PRO A 362 21.67 7.58 39.41
CA PRO A 362 21.49 8.59 40.42
C PRO A 362 22.14 8.22 41.76
N LEU A 363 22.19 6.93 42.15
CA LEU A 363 22.92 6.48 43.32
C LEU A 363 24.43 6.67 43.20
N ALA A 364 25.02 6.32 42.06
CA ALA A 364 26.43 6.53 41.78
C ALA A 364 26.78 8.04 41.75
N GLY A 365 25.92 8.87 41.19
CA GLY A 365 26.05 10.32 41.21
C GLY A 365 26.01 10.92 42.62
N SER A 366 25.11 10.48 43.47
CA SER A 366 25.00 10.96 44.86
C SER A 366 26.19 10.52 45.74
N VAL A 367 26.67 9.29 45.59
CA VAL A 367 27.87 8.79 46.26
C VAL A 367 29.13 9.56 45.78
N GLY A 368 29.25 9.81 44.47
CA GLY A 368 30.35 10.62 43.93
C GLY A 368 30.36 12.04 44.45
N ALA A 369 29.22 12.70 44.60
CA ALA A 369 29.09 14.04 45.15
C ALA A 369 29.50 14.06 46.66
N VAL A 370 29.09 13.08 47.46
CA VAL A 370 29.48 12.96 48.88
C VAL A 370 30.99 12.76 49.03
N LEU A 371 31.60 11.94 48.20
CA LEU A 371 33.06 11.69 48.20
C LEU A 371 33.85 12.95 47.80
N LEU A 372 33.36 13.72 46.81
CA LEU A 372 33.95 14.99 46.42
C LEU A 372 33.89 16.04 47.56
N VAL A 373 32.77 16.18 48.24
CA VAL A 373 32.59 17.07 49.38
C VAL A 373 33.51 16.63 50.54
N ALA A 374 33.57 15.36 50.86
CA ALA A 374 34.46 14.83 51.85
C ALA A 374 35.95 15.06 51.52
N GLY A 375 36.31 14.85 50.23
CA GLY A 375 37.67 15.12 49.73
C GLY A 375 38.07 16.59 49.85
N VAL A 376 37.17 17.53 49.55
CA VAL A 376 37.38 18.98 49.68
C VAL A 376 37.51 19.37 51.16
N ILE A 377 36.70 18.79 52.04
CA ILE A 377 36.78 19.06 53.51
C ILE A 377 38.14 18.57 54.04
N LEU A 378 38.55 17.34 53.72
CA LEU A 378 39.84 16.78 54.16
C LEU A 378 41.04 17.57 53.57
N TRP A 379 40.94 18.01 52.32
CA TRP A 379 41.98 18.85 51.69
C TRP A 379 42.09 20.22 52.40
N ARG A 380 40.96 20.87 52.74
CA ARG A 380 40.93 22.12 53.49
C ARG A 380 41.44 21.96 54.92
N SER A 381 41.13 20.86 55.61
CA SER A 381 41.60 20.59 56.97
C SER A 381 43.14 20.42 57.05
N ARG A 382 43.76 19.87 56.01
CA ARG A 382 45.21 19.69 55.92
C ARG A 382 45.99 20.96 55.55
N ARG A 383 45.30 22.03 55.19
CA ARG A 383 45.92 23.33 54.81
C ARG A 383 45.78 24.41 55.88
N ARG A 384 45.38 24.07 57.13
CA ARG A 384 45.50 25.02 58.22
C ARG A 384 46.95 25.07 58.70
N PRO A 385 47.66 26.22 58.57
CA PRO A 385 48.97 26.37 59.17
C PRO A 385 48.82 26.43 60.69
N ALA A 386 49.85 25.93 61.43
CA ALA A 386 50.01 25.98 62.86
C ALA A 386 50.24 27.44 63.34
#